data_797695bc929984a81b20b800ee49ef4d
#
_entry.id   797695bc929984a81b20b800ee49ef4d
#
_cell.length_a   1.000
_cell.length_b   1.000
_cell.length_c   1.000
_cell.angle_alpha   90.00
_cell.angle_beta   90.00
_cell.angle_gamma   90.00
#
_symmetry.space_group_name_H-M   'P 1'
#
loop_
_entity.id
_entity.type
_entity.pdbx_description
1 polymer ?
#
loop_
_entity_poly.entity_id
_entity_poly.type
_entity_poly.pdbx_seq_one_letter_code
_entity_poly.pdbx_strand_id
1 'polypeptide(L)'
;GVAHTSVQAAITSSCADPVLATQVLDYFYSEEGGNLISWGIEGESYTVENGKKTFTDKIMNSPDGRSASEAILDYALPVYGFVNAMDNDAYIQMNITLPEQGEARTLWQSLDSGANLPKLVVAQEDADEYRMILNEVKTYVQEMYIKFITGQANLDSDWDTYMNTLNGMDLPYATECMQKAYNAYQNR
;
A
#
# COMPACT_ATOMS: atom_id res chain seq x y z
N GLY A 1 12.92 -3.15 -5.79
CA GLY A 1 12.19 -2.26 -4.90
C GLY A 1 10.81 -1.99 -5.45
N VAL A 2 9.79 -2.15 -4.65
CA VAL A 2 8.41 -1.83 -5.06
C VAL A 2 8.28 -0.31 -5.02
N ALA A 3 8.01 0.30 -6.18
CA ALA A 3 7.71 1.71 -6.22
C ALA A 3 6.39 1.96 -5.46
N HIS A 4 6.43 2.68 -4.34
CA HIS A 4 5.23 3.12 -3.65
C HIS A 4 4.49 4.13 -4.53
N THR A 5 3.34 3.71 -5.03
CA THR A 5 2.54 4.51 -5.97
C THR A 5 1.37 5.24 -5.32
N SER A 6 1.21 5.14 -4.00
CA SER A 6 0.01 5.59 -3.30
C SER A 6 0.16 6.88 -2.50
N VAL A 7 1.38 7.31 -2.19
CA VAL A 7 1.62 8.54 -1.45
C VAL A 7 2.54 9.44 -2.23
N GLN A 8 2.13 10.68 -2.36
CA GLN A 8 2.86 11.68 -3.12
C GLN A 8 2.92 12.95 -2.28
N ALA A 9 4.09 13.58 -2.26
CA ALA A 9 4.24 14.94 -1.79
C ALA A 9 4.12 15.89 -2.98
N ALA A 10 3.57 17.06 -2.74
CA ALA A 10 3.54 18.13 -3.71
C ALA A 10 4.14 19.42 -3.11
N ILE A 11 5.07 20.02 -3.84
CA ILE A 11 5.59 21.35 -3.50
C ILE A 11 4.64 22.37 -4.10
N THR A 12 4.01 23.18 -3.25
CA THR A 12 3.05 24.18 -3.70
C THR A 12 3.74 25.41 -4.30
N SER A 13 3.02 26.18 -5.10
CA SER A 13 3.50 27.44 -5.68
C SER A 13 3.82 28.54 -4.63
N SER A 14 3.33 28.37 -3.39
CA SER A 14 3.65 29.27 -2.26
C SER A 14 4.93 28.90 -1.53
N CYS A 15 5.65 27.84 -1.93
CA CYS A 15 6.90 27.46 -1.31
C CYS A 15 7.98 28.50 -1.61
N ALA A 16 8.60 29.05 -0.55
CA ALA A 16 9.61 30.08 -0.68
C ALA A 16 10.92 29.56 -1.29
N ASP A 17 11.27 28.30 -1.02
CA ASP A 17 12.46 27.62 -1.56
C ASP A 17 12.11 26.20 -2.03
N PRO A 18 11.67 26.04 -3.26
CA PRO A 18 11.32 24.72 -3.80
C PRO A 18 12.53 23.81 -4.00
N VAL A 19 13.74 24.36 -4.13
CA VAL A 19 14.97 23.55 -4.23
C VAL A 19 15.28 22.90 -2.90
N LEU A 20 15.27 23.66 -1.81
CA LEU A 20 15.47 23.13 -0.48
C LEU A 20 14.36 22.10 -0.12
N ALA A 21 13.10 22.39 -0.45
CA ALA A 21 12.01 21.47 -0.23
C ALA A 21 12.22 20.13 -0.97
N THR A 22 12.72 20.18 -2.22
CA THR A 22 13.06 18.97 -2.99
C THR A 22 14.22 18.22 -2.33
N GLN A 23 15.25 18.89 -1.87
CA GLN A 23 16.38 18.25 -1.17
C GLN A 23 15.95 17.56 0.12
N VAL A 24 15.03 18.15 0.88
CA VAL A 24 14.46 17.53 2.09
C VAL A 24 13.69 16.27 1.73
N LEU A 25 12.87 16.29 0.67
CA LEU A 25 12.14 15.11 0.23
C LEU A 25 13.09 14.00 -0.28
N ASP A 26 14.13 14.39 -1.03
CA ASP A 26 15.12 13.47 -1.57
C ASP A 26 15.97 12.81 -0.46
N TYR A 27 16.27 13.54 0.61
CA TYR A 27 16.98 13.00 1.78
C TYR A 27 16.34 11.74 2.34
N PHE A 28 15.02 11.67 2.40
CA PHE A 28 14.30 10.49 2.89
C PHE A 28 14.39 9.26 1.99
N TYR A 29 14.91 9.41 0.76
CA TYR A 29 15.26 8.31 -0.13
C TYR A 29 16.73 7.89 -0.03
N SER A 30 17.57 8.63 0.69
CA SER A 30 18.93 8.23 0.99
C SER A 30 18.94 7.07 2.01
N GLU A 31 20.06 6.38 2.12
CA GLU A 31 20.24 5.31 3.12
C GLU A 31 20.09 5.88 4.55
N GLU A 32 20.69 7.03 4.82
CA GLU A 32 20.63 7.70 6.12
C GLU A 32 19.20 8.14 6.47
N GLY A 33 18.54 8.85 5.57
CA GLY A 33 17.16 9.32 5.77
C GLY A 33 16.16 8.19 5.84
N GLY A 34 16.32 7.15 5.02
CA GLY A 34 15.51 5.94 5.07
C GLY A 34 15.66 5.18 6.39
N ASN A 35 16.91 5.10 6.92
CA ASN A 35 17.16 4.51 8.23
C ASN A 35 16.55 5.34 9.36
N LEU A 36 16.76 6.64 9.34
CA LEU A 36 16.21 7.54 10.36
C LEU A 36 14.68 7.42 10.46
N ILE A 37 14.01 7.41 9.30
CA ILE A 37 12.55 7.38 9.28
C ILE A 37 11.96 5.99 9.58
N SER A 38 12.70 4.91 9.29
CA SER A 38 12.22 3.53 9.48
C SER A 38 12.63 2.95 10.82
N TRP A 39 13.85 3.23 11.29
CA TRP A 39 14.46 2.62 12.47
C TRP A 39 14.67 3.61 13.63
N GLY A 40 14.83 4.89 13.33
CA GLY A 40 15.13 5.94 14.29
C GLY A 40 16.62 6.06 14.57
N ILE A 41 17.02 5.98 15.86
CA ILE A 41 18.36 6.29 16.36
C ILE A 41 19.08 5.01 16.77
N GLU A 42 20.23 4.73 16.15
CA GLU A 42 21.06 3.57 16.49
C GLU A 42 21.57 3.67 17.93
N GLY A 43 21.51 2.56 18.66
CA GLY A 43 21.84 2.46 20.08
C GLY A 43 20.70 2.86 21.00
N GLU A 44 19.63 3.50 20.48
CA GLU A 44 18.43 3.85 21.25
C GLU A 44 17.20 3.02 20.83
N SER A 45 16.73 3.22 19.61
CA SER A 45 15.55 2.52 19.09
C SER A 45 15.91 1.19 18.42
N TYR A 46 17.09 1.07 17.82
CA TYR A 46 17.57 -0.16 17.22
C TYR A 46 19.06 -0.37 17.42
N THR A 47 19.53 -1.60 17.20
CA THR A 47 20.95 -1.99 17.17
C THR A 47 21.26 -2.70 15.87
N VAL A 48 22.57 -2.76 15.51
CA VAL A 48 23.05 -3.50 14.34
C VAL A 48 24.00 -4.60 14.81
N GLU A 49 23.63 -5.86 14.59
CA GLU A 49 24.46 -7.01 14.88
C GLU A 49 24.63 -7.87 13.63
N ASN A 50 25.89 -8.11 13.24
CA ASN A 50 26.22 -8.87 12.02
C ASN A 50 25.53 -8.32 10.75
N GLY A 51 25.36 -7.00 10.67
CA GLY A 51 24.69 -6.34 9.54
C GLY A 51 23.15 -6.41 9.57
N LYS A 52 22.58 -7.01 10.61
CA LYS A 52 21.12 -7.08 10.80
C LYS A 52 20.69 -6.04 11.84
N LYS A 53 19.71 -5.22 11.45
CA LYS A 53 19.07 -4.26 12.36
C LYS A 53 17.98 -4.97 13.17
N THR A 54 17.92 -4.64 14.46
CA THR A 54 16.91 -5.17 15.39
C THR A 54 16.45 -4.06 16.32
N PHE A 55 15.16 -3.92 16.50
CA PHE A 55 14.62 -2.98 17.48
C PHE A 55 15.00 -3.37 18.91
N THR A 56 15.28 -2.37 19.72
CA THR A 56 15.59 -2.54 21.14
C THR A 56 14.33 -2.84 21.97
N ASP A 57 14.53 -3.29 23.20
CA ASP A 57 13.44 -3.49 24.16
C ASP A 57 12.65 -2.19 24.45
N LYS A 58 13.26 -1.02 24.27
CA LYS A 58 12.51 0.26 24.37
C LYS A 58 11.34 0.32 23.40
N ILE A 59 11.48 -0.35 22.24
CA ILE A 59 10.46 -0.40 21.19
C ILE A 59 9.60 -1.66 21.34
N MET A 60 10.24 -2.84 21.42
CA MET A 60 9.52 -4.13 21.36
C MET A 60 8.80 -4.48 22.67
N ASN A 61 9.35 -4.03 23.82
CA ASN A 61 8.84 -4.29 25.16
C ASN A 61 8.72 -2.98 25.94
N SER A 62 8.06 -1.98 25.34
CA SER A 62 7.97 -0.63 25.88
C SER A 62 7.56 -0.64 27.37
N PRO A 63 8.33 0.01 28.26
CA PRO A 63 8.08 -0.04 29.71
C PRO A 63 6.77 0.61 30.13
N ASP A 64 6.17 1.42 29.29
CA ASP A 64 4.85 2.06 29.49
C ASP A 64 3.70 1.26 28.86
N GLY A 65 3.97 0.05 28.36
CA GLY A 65 2.97 -0.87 27.81
C GLY A 65 2.43 -0.50 26.45
N ARG A 66 3.07 0.43 25.75
CA ARG A 66 2.72 0.74 24.34
C ARG A 66 3.12 -0.40 23.42
N SER A 67 2.38 -0.56 22.33
CA SER A 67 2.78 -1.43 21.23
C SER A 67 4.07 -0.93 20.57
N ALA A 68 4.81 -1.82 19.88
CA ALA A 68 6.01 -1.42 19.15
C ALA A 68 5.74 -0.31 18.13
N SER A 69 4.58 -0.36 17.45
CA SER A 69 4.16 0.65 16.48
C SER A 69 3.88 2.03 17.11
N GLU A 70 3.53 2.09 18.39
CA GLU A 70 3.35 3.34 19.13
C GLU A 70 4.67 3.83 19.72
N ALA A 71 5.48 2.92 20.29
CA ALA A 71 6.75 3.27 20.91
C ALA A 71 7.76 3.84 19.91
N ILE A 72 7.78 3.33 18.68
CA ILE A 72 8.69 3.80 17.64
C ILE A 72 8.44 5.28 17.24
N LEU A 73 7.23 5.79 17.44
CA LEU A 73 6.90 7.18 17.07
C LEU A 73 7.66 8.23 17.88
N ASP A 74 8.28 7.84 19.01
CA ASP A 74 9.18 8.72 19.75
C ASP A 74 10.55 8.90 19.06
N TYR A 75 10.91 8.04 18.12
CA TYR A 75 12.22 7.97 17.48
C TYR A 75 12.20 8.07 15.96
N ALA A 76 11.12 7.61 15.33
CA ALA A 76 10.99 7.47 13.89
C ALA A 76 9.56 7.72 13.43
N LEU A 77 9.35 7.83 12.13
CA LEU A 77 8.02 7.98 11.55
C LEU A 77 7.79 6.88 10.48
N PRO A 78 7.77 5.59 10.87
CA PRO A 78 7.62 4.46 9.94
C PRO A 78 6.16 4.31 9.50
N VAL A 79 5.57 5.39 8.97
CA VAL A 79 4.17 5.37 8.53
C VAL A 79 4.08 5.03 7.05
N TYR A 80 3.17 4.12 6.73
CA TYR A 80 2.71 3.99 5.36
C TYR A 80 2.16 5.32 4.91
N GLY A 81 2.79 5.85 3.89
CA GLY A 81 2.25 7.03 3.32
C GLY A 81 3.14 8.25 3.39
N PHE A 82 4.32 8.14 3.95
CA PHE A 82 5.33 9.18 3.84
C PHE A 82 6.19 8.99 2.58
N VAL A 83 6.77 10.10 2.11
CA VAL A 83 7.65 10.11 0.93
C VAL A 83 9.04 9.65 1.36
N ASN A 84 9.25 8.32 1.40
CA ASN A 84 10.51 7.72 1.84
C ASN A 84 10.74 6.34 1.23
N ALA A 85 11.99 5.91 1.24
CA ALA A 85 12.34 4.51 1.04
C ALA A 85 12.10 3.73 2.34
N MET A 86 10.92 3.10 2.46
CA MET A 86 10.59 2.33 3.66
C MET A 86 11.40 1.04 3.73
N ASP A 87 12.01 0.79 4.88
CA ASP A 87 12.65 -0.49 5.17
C ASP A 87 11.59 -1.52 5.61
N ASN A 88 11.36 -2.53 4.76
CA ASN A 88 10.39 -3.57 5.03
C ASN A 88 10.70 -4.38 6.29
N ASP A 89 11.99 -4.54 6.65
CA ASP A 89 12.37 -5.31 7.82
C ASP A 89 11.97 -4.60 9.11
N ALA A 90 12.05 -3.27 9.16
CA ALA A 90 11.53 -2.48 10.27
C ALA A 90 10.03 -2.70 10.45
N TYR A 91 9.27 -2.59 9.36
CA TYR A 91 7.83 -2.82 9.38
C TYR A 91 7.47 -4.24 9.84
N ILE A 92 8.18 -5.24 9.34
CA ILE A 92 7.97 -6.64 9.69
C ILE A 92 8.19 -6.87 11.18
N GLN A 93 9.31 -6.38 11.75
CA GLN A 93 9.61 -6.57 13.15
C GLN A 93 8.55 -5.96 14.08
N MET A 94 7.99 -4.80 13.72
CA MET A 94 6.94 -4.16 14.52
C MET A 94 5.59 -4.87 14.47
N ASN A 95 5.27 -5.51 13.36
CA ASN A 95 3.92 -6.01 13.08
C ASN A 95 3.79 -7.54 13.10
N ILE A 96 4.91 -8.28 12.96
CA ILE A 96 4.93 -9.73 13.06
C ILE A 96 5.31 -10.11 14.49
N THR A 97 4.31 -10.34 15.31
CA THR A 97 4.47 -10.69 16.73
C THR A 97 4.30 -12.18 17.00
N LEU A 98 3.72 -12.93 16.06
CA LEU A 98 3.50 -14.37 16.16
C LEU A 98 4.36 -15.12 15.13
N PRO A 99 5.00 -16.25 15.49
CA PRO A 99 5.78 -17.06 14.56
C PRO A 99 5.01 -17.46 13.29
N GLU A 100 3.74 -17.80 13.45
CA GLU A 100 2.85 -18.24 12.37
C GLU A 100 2.64 -17.15 11.30
N GLN A 101 2.68 -15.88 11.70
CA GLN A 101 2.61 -14.75 10.75
C GLN A 101 3.86 -14.71 9.86
N GLY A 102 5.04 -14.99 10.43
CA GLY A 102 6.29 -15.08 9.70
C GLY A 102 6.30 -16.24 8.70
N GLU A 103 5.82 -17.41 9.13
CA GLU A 103 5.66 -18.59 8.28
C GLU A 103 4.69 -18.33 7.12
N ALA A 104 3.51 -17.79 7.41
CA ALA A 104 2.52 -17.44 6.41
C ALA A 104 3.06 -16.43 5.38
N ARG A 105 3.80 -15.41 5.84
CA ARG A 105 4.44 -14.44 4.94
C ARG A 105 5.44 -15.12 4.01
N THR A 106 6.30 -15.98 4.54
CA THR A 106 7.30 -16.72 3.76
C THR A 106 6.62 -17.60 2.71
N LEU A 107 5.56 -18.29 3.10
CA LEU A 107 4.75 -19.09 2.19
C LEU A 107 4.15 -18.21 1.06
N TRP A 108 3.52 -17.10 1.40
CA TRP A 108 2.91 -16.21 0.40
C TRP A 108 3.93 -15.62 -0.56
N GLN A 109 5.10 -15.23 -0.07
CA GLN A 109 6.19 -14.73 -0.92
C GLN A 109 6.70 -15.81 -1.87
N SER A 110 6.75 -17.08 -1.44
CA SER A 110 7.15 -18.19 -2.30
C SER A 110 6.14 -18.52 -3.41
N LEU A 111 4.89 -18.11 -3.23
CA LEU A 111 3.80 -18.30 -4.18
C LEU A 111 3.63 -17.10 -5.15
N ASP A 112 4.45 -16.06 -5.01
CA ASP A 112 4.42 -14.92 -5.94
C ASP A 112 4.80 -15.39 -7.34
N SER A 113 3.81 -15.47 -8.20
CA SER A 113 3.96 -15.91 -9.59
C SER A 113 4.53 -14.83 -10.51
N GLY A 114 4.80 -13.63 -10.00
CA GLY A 114 5.15 -12.46 -10.81
C GLY A 114 4.00 -11.94 -11.67
N ALA A 115 2.78 -12.47 -11.50
CA ALA A 115 1.59 -12.09 -12.25
C ALA A 115 0.89 -10.83 -11.70
N ASN A 116 1.64 -9.96 -11.03
CA ASN A 116 1.10 -8.70 -10.53
C ASN A 116 0.92 -7.71 -11.67
N LEU A 117 -0.31 -7.18 -11.81
CA LEU A 117 -0.56 -6.11 -12.76
C LEU A 117 0.23 -4.85 -12.37
N PRO A 118 0.91 -4.21 -13.33
CA PRO A 118 1.52 -2.91 -13.10
C PRO A 118 0.43 -1.87 -12.83
N LYS A 119 0.82 -0.70 -12.32
CA LYS A 119 -0.10 0.43 -12.23
C LYS A 119 -0.42 0.90 -13.64
N LEU A 120 -1.64 0.62 -14.09
CA LEU A 120 -2.13 1.01 -15.40
C LEU A 120 -2.83 2.37 -15.33
N VAL A 121 -2.71 3.14 -16.40
CA VAL A 121 -3.40 4.42 -16.57
C VAL A 121 -4.25 4.30 -17.81
N VAL A 122 -5.57 4.44 -17.63
CA VAL A 122 -6.52 4.48 -18.72
C VAL A 122 -6.27 5.72 -19.59
N ALA A 123 -6.47 5.59 -20.91
CA ALA A 123 -6.30 6.69 -21.85
C ALA A 123 -7.17 7.89 -21.47
N GLN A 124 -6.67 9.10 -21.76
CA GLN A 124 -7.34 10.34 -21.33
C GLN A 124 -8.76 10.46 -21.91
N GLU A 125 -8.96 9.99 -23.14
CA GLU A 125 -10.26 10.00 -23.82
C GLU A 125 -11.30 9.11 -23.16
N ASP A 126 -10.89 8.00 -22.53
CA ASP A 126 -11.78 7.04 -21.86
C ASP A 126 -11.91 7.30 -20.35
N ALA A 127 -11.08 8.19 -19.79
CA ALA A 127 -10.87 8.29 -18.35
C ALA A 127 -12.10 8.75 -17.56
N ASP A 128 -12.92 9.64 -18.10
CA ASP A 128 -14.10 10.17 -17.40
C ASP A 128 -15.22 9.13 -17.37
N GLU A 129 -15.50 8.50 -18.50
CA GLU A 129 -16.50 7.44 -18.61
C GLU A 129 -16.11 6.22 -17.76
N TYR A 130 -14.85 5.79 -17.85
CA TYR A 130 -14.30 4.73 -17.01
C TYR A 130 -14.51 5.01 -15.51
N ARG A 131 -14.25 6.24 -15.05
CA ARG A 131 -14.44 6.63 -13.64
C ARG A 131 -15.91 6.61 -13.21
N MET A 132 -16.82 7.08 -14.07
CA MET A 132 -18.25 7.05 -13.78
C MET A 132 -18.74 5.61 -13.61
N ILE A 133 -18.43 4.74 -14.57
CA ILE A 133 -18.79 3.32 -14.52
C ILE A 133 -18.23 2.67 -13.24
N LEU A 134 -16.95 2.87 -12.94
CA LEU A 134 -16.36 2.27 -11.73
C LEU A 134 -16.98 2.78 -10.43
N ASN A 135 -17.42 4.02 -10.36
CA ASN A 135 -18.07 4.52 -9.15
C ASN A 135 -19.43 3.86 -8.93
N GLU A 136 -20.23 3.68 -9.98
CA GLU A 136 -21.51 2.96 -9.91
C GLU A 136 -21.29 1.48 -9.57
N VAL A 137 -20.39 0.82 -10.28
CA VAL A 137 -20.01 -0.58 -10.03
C VAL A 137 -19.54 -0.79 -8.59
N LYS A 138 -18.65 0.07 -8.08
CA LYS A 138 -18.17 -0.04 -6.69
C LYS A 138 -19.29 0.10 -5.67
N THR A 139 -20.19 1.04 -5.88
CA THR A 139 -21.34 1.25 -4.99
C THR A 139 -22.21 0.01 -4.95
N TYR A 140 -22.57 -0.53 -6.10
CA TYR A 140 -23.37 -1.76 -6.19
C TYR A 140 -22.67 -2.98 -5.60
N VAL A 141 -21.38 -3.16 -5.89
CA VAL A 141 -20.57 -4.25 -5.33
C VAL A 141 -20.54 -4.17 -3.81
N GLN A 142 -20.32 -3.00 -3.22
CA GLN A 142 -20.31 -2.81 -1.76
C GLN A 142 -21.68 -3.12 -1.14
N GLU A 143 -22.76 -2.69 -1.76
CA GLU A 143 -24.12 -3.01 -1.31
C GLU A 143 -24.38 -4.51 -1.34
N MET A 144 -24.08 -5.16 -2.44
CA MET A 144 -24.31 -6.60 -2.60
C MET A 144 -23.39 -7.44 -1.71
N TYR A 145 -22.14 -6.99 -1.48
CA TYR A 145 -21.22 -7.62 -0.56
C TYR A 145 -21.83 -7.72 0.85
N ILE A 146 -22.40 -6.63 1.35
CA ILE A 146 -23.07 -6.63 2.66
C ILE A 146 -24.29 -7.56 2.64
N LYS A 147 -25.12 -7.50 1.59
CA LYS A 147 -26.30 -8.38 1.47
C LYS A 147 -25.94 -9.86 1.47
N PHE A 148 -24.89 -10.24 0.75
CA PHE A 148 -24.42 -11.63 0.72
C PHE A 148 -23.90 -12.08 2.09
N ILE A 149 -23.08 -11.27 2.78
CA ILE A 149 -22.52 -11.63 4.10
C ILE A 149 -23.61 -11.73 5.17
N THR A 150 -24.61 -10.82 5.12
CA THR A 150 -25.70 -10.80 6.12
C THR A 150 -26.83 -11.76 5.81
N GLY A 151 -26.77 -12.48 4.68
CA GLY A 151 -27.82 -13.42 4.25
C GLY A 151 -29.09 -12.73 3.71
N GLN A 152 -29.03 -11.43 3.41
CA GLN A 152 -30.13 -10.72 2.75
C GLN A 152 -30.20 -11.01 1.25
N ALA A 153 -29.11 -11.50 0.67
CA ALA A 153 -29.03 -12.09 -0.66
C ALA A 153 -28.33 -13.44 -0.57
N ASN A 154 -28.66 -14.35 -1.47
CA ASN A 154 -28.11 -15.71 -1.50
C ASN A 154 -27.17 -15.86 -2.69
N LEU A 155 -25.92 -16.32 -2.44
CA LEU A 155 -24.91 -16.50 -3.48
C LEU A 155 -25.32 -17.52 -4.56
N ASP A 156 -26.09 -18.55 -4.20
CA ASP A 156 -26.48 -19.60 -5.16
C ASP A 156 -27.61 -19.13 -6.09
N SER A 157 -28.59 -18.36 -5.57
CA SER A 157 -29.77 -17.93 -6.34
C SER A 157 -29.62 -16.56 -6.98
N ASP A 158 -28.86 -15.65 -6.38
CA ASP A 158 -28.82 -14.25 -6.79
C ASP A 158 -27.54 -13.86 -7.55
N TRP A 159 -26.59 -14.79 -7.67
CA TRP A 159 -25.32 -14.55 -8.34
C TRP A 159 -25.45 -14.15 -9.82
N ASP A 160 -26.29 -14.84 -10.56
CA ASP A 160 -26.51 -14.53 -11.98
C ASP A 160 -27.15 -13.14 -12.15
N THR A 161 -28.08 -12.79 -11.26
CA THR A 161 -28.69 -11.45 -11.27
C THR A 161 -27.66 -10.38 -10.94
N TYR A 162 -26.80 -10.62 -9.95
CA TYR A 162 -25.71 -9.76 -9.59
C TYR A 162 -24.76 -9.52 -10.78
N MET A 163 -24.30 -10.58 -11.44
CA MET A 163 -23.42 -10.48 -12.60
C MET A 163 -24.06 -9.79 -13.79
N ASN A 164 -25.35 -10.06 -14.07
CA ASN A 164 -26.09 -9.40 -15.13
C ASN A 164 -26.26 -7.91 -14.87
N THR A 165 -26.46 -7.51 -13.62
CA THR A 165 -26.54 -6.11 -13.23
C THR A 165 -25.21 -5.39 -13.44
N LEU A 166 -24.08 -6.00 -13.05
CA LEU A 166 -22.75 -5.45 -13.30
C LEU A 166 -22.47 -5.27 -14.79
N ASN A 167 -22.86 -6.25 -15.61
CA ASN A 167 -22.73 -6.15 -17.06
C ASN A 167 -23.59 -5.02 -17.64
N GLY A 168 -24.81 -4.82 -17.09
CA GLY A 168 -25.69 -3.72 -17.46
C GLY A 168 -25.21 -2.32 -17.02
N MET A 169 -24.22 -2.27 -16.12
CA MET A 169 -23.52 -1.05 -15.69
C MET A 169 -22.26 -0.76 -16.54
N ASP A 170 -22.16 -1.31 -17.74
CA ASP A 170 -21.03 -1.16 -18.66
C ASP A 170 -19.66 -1.60 -18.10
N LEU A 171 -19.66 -2.55 -17.12
CA LEU A 171 -18.43 -3.17 -16.63
C LEU A 171 -17.56 -3.79 -17.75
N PRO A 172 -18.12 -4.40 -18.81
CA PRO A 172 -17.32 -4.87 -19.94
C PRO A 172 -16.51 -3.76 -20.64
N TYR A 173 -17.10 -2.57 -20.81
CA TYR A 173 -16.40 -1.41 -21.36
C TYR A 173 -15.25 -0.94 -20.46
N ALA A 174 -15.50 -0.84 -19.15
CA ALA A 174 -14.44 -0.50 -18.18
C ALA A 174 -13.30 -1.53 -18.21
N THR A 175 -13.61 -2.81 -18.38
CA THR A 175 -12.61 -3.88 -18.52
C THR A 175 -11.81 -3.72 -19.82
N GLU A 176 -12.46 -3.36 -20.93
CA GLU A 176 -11.78 -3.08 -22.19
C GLU A 176 -10.81 -1.89 -22.07
N CYS A 177 -11.20 -0.82 -21.39
CA CYS A 177 -10.31 0.33 -21.12
C CYS A 177 -9.05 -0.10 -20.37
N MET A 178 -9.17 -0.97 -19.36
CA MET A 178 -8.02 -1.51 -18.63
C MET A 178 -7.18 -2.45 -19.50
N GLN A 179 -7.78 -3.25 -20.37
CA GLN A 179 -7.06 -4.10 -21.30
C GLN A 179 -6.27 -3.29 -22.33
N LYS A 180 -6.85 -2.19 -22.85
CA LYS A 180 -6.13 -1.23 -23.72
C LYS A 180 -4.92 -0.64 -23.00
N ALA A 181 -5.10 -0.22 -21.73
CA ALA A 181 -4.01 0.33 -20.91
C ALA A 181 -2.90 -0.71 -20.68
N TYR A 182 -3.25 -1.96 -20.42
CA TYR A 182 -2.29 -3.05 -20.27
C TYR A 182 -1.51 -3.31 -21.57
N ASN A 183 -2.19 -3.39 -22.70
CA ASN A 183 -1.57 -3.59 -24.00
C ASN A 183 -0.59 -2.43 -24.34
N ALA A 184 -0.96 -1.19 -24.03
CA ALA A 184 -0.09 -0.03 -24.19
C ALA A 184 1.14 -0.10 -23.27
N TYR A 185 0.99 -0.61 -22.03
CA TYR A 185 2.10 -0.82 -21.12
C TYR A 185 3.09 -1.87 -21.63
N GLN A 186 2.61 -2.98 -22.21
CA GLN A 186 3.45 -4.05 -22.74
C GLN A 186 4.26 -3.63 -23.98
N ASN A 187 3.79 -2.64 -24.73
CA ASN A 187 4.41 -2.16 -25.97
C ASN A 187 5.29 -0.90 -25.79
N ARG A 188 5.73 -0.59 -24.57
CA ARG A 188 6.61 0.55 -24.25
C ARG A 188 8.07 0.26 -24.55
#